data_a23f867ac24f5a44117bfb11fff2f205
#
_entry.id   a23f867ac24f5a44117bfb11fff2f205
#
_cell.length_a   1.000
_cell.length_b   1.000
_cell.length_c   1.000
_cell.angle_alpha   90.00
_cell.angle_beta   90.00
_cell.angle_gamma   90.00
#
_symmetry.space_group_name_H-M   'P 1'
#
loop_
_entity.id
_entity.type
_entity.pdbx_description
1 polymer ?
#
loop_
_entity_poly.entity_id
_entity_poly.type
_entity_poly.pdbx_seq_one_letter_code
_entity_poly.pdbx_strand_id
1 'polypeptide(L)'
;LALMRSIPNMTVISPCDAASTKKAVFAAAALKGPVYMRLGRLGVEDVYTEEECNFEIGKGIVINEGKDVVIIATGYMVQQAKAACEMLKEKGINPTLIDMHTIKPIDEEIIIKWIICLAVNFFYDKKVV
;
A
#
# COMPACT_ATOMS: atom_id res chain seq x y z
N LEU A 1 5.36 -0.04 15.14
CA LEU A 1 4.47 0.92 14.50
C LEU A 1 3.41 1.47 15.46
N ALA A 2 2.78 0.62 16.28
CA ALA A 2 1.69 1.03 17.18
C ALA A 2 2.07 2.20 18.09
N LEU A 3 3.23 2.13 18.75
CA LEU A 3 3.73 3.22 19.63
C LEU A 3 3.87 4.54 18.88
N MET A 4 4.43 4.52 17.66
CA MET A 4 4.61 5.76 16.89
C MET A 4 3.28 6.30 16.34
N ARG A 5 2.32 5.42 16.02
CA ARG A 5 0.97 5.86 15.65
C ARG A 5 0.22 6.58 16.77
N SER A 6 0.44 6.20 18.04
CA SER A 6 -0.23 6.81 19.18
C SER A 6 0.26 8.22 19.51
N ILE A 7 1.46 8.59 19.05
CA ILE A 7 2.03 9.93 19.32
C ILE A 7 1.26 10.98 18.50
N PRO A 8 0.72 12.04 19.16
CA PRO A 8 0.06 13.14 18.46
C PRO A 8 0.96 13.78 17.39
N ASN A 9 0.39 14.15 16.25
CA ASN A 9 1.06 14.81 15.12
C ASN A 9 2.24 14.05 14.48
N MET A 10 2.52 12.81 14.92
CA MET A 10 3.54 11.97 14.31
C MET A 10 3.06 11.46 12.96
N THR A 11 3.81 11.72 11.90
CA THR A 11 3.64 11.05 10.62
C THR A 11 4.40 9.72 10.64
N VAL A 12 3.77 8.64 10.18
CA VAL A 12 4.35 7.29 10.21
C VAL A 12 4.35 6.71 8.81
N ILE A 13 5.53 6.43 8.28
CA ILE A 13 5.73 5.86 6.94
C ILE A 13 6.58 4.60 6.99
N SER A 14 6.30 3.67 6.08
CA SER A 14 7.00 2.39 5.95
C SER A 14 7.13 2.04 4.47
N PRO A 15 8.15 2.57 3.77
CA PRO A 15 8.38 2.28 2.36
C PRO A 15 8.75 0.80 2.16
N CYS A 16 8.49 0.28 0.95
CA CYS A 16 8.64 -1.14 0.66
C CYS A 16 9.95 -1.53 -0.03
N ASP A 17 10.60 -0.59 -0.72
CA ASP A 17 11.82 -0.82 -1.52
C ASP A 17 12.76 0.40 -1.55
N ALA A 18 13.81 0.33 -2.36
CA ALA A 18 14.80 1.40 -2.48
C ALA A 18 14.22 2.66 -3.14
N ALA A 19 13.41 2.52 -4.20
CA ALA A 19 12.81 3.64 -4.92
C ALA A 19 11.84 4.41 -4.03
N SER A 20 10.92 3.71 -3.36
CA SER A 20 9.97 4.32 -2.43
C SER A 20 10.67 4.91 -1.21
N THR A 21 11.74 4.28 -0.70
CA THR A 21 12.54 4.81 0.43
C THR A 21 13.20 6.13 0.05
N LYS A 22 13.82 6.21 -1.12
CA LYS A 22 14.46 7.45 -1.60
C LYS A 22 13.45 8.61 -1.64
N LYS A 23 12.29 8.40 -2.26
CA LYS A 23 11.22 9.42 -2.32
C LYS A 23 10.64 9.75 -0.95
N ALA A 24 10.47 8.75 -0.09
CA ALA A 24 9.99 8.94 1.27
C ALA A 24 10.92 9.83 2.11
N VAL A 25 12.26 9.68 1.95
CA VAL A 25 13.25 10.53 2.64
C VAL A 25 13.10 11.99 2.22
N PHE A 26 12.99 12.28 0.91
CA PHE A 26 12.79 13.65 0.44
C PHE A 26 11.45 14.22 0.88
N ALA A 27 10.37 13.45 0.82
CA ALA A 27 9.05 13.87 1.26
C ALA A 27 9.04 14.15 2.79
N ALA A 28 9.68 13.30 3.58
CA ALA A 28 9.82 13.50 5.02
C ALA A 28 10.63 14.76 5.37
N ALA A 29 11.72 15.03 4.63
CA ALA A 29 12.54 16.22 4.83
C ALA A 29 11.80 17.52 4.50
N ALA A 30 10.85 17.49 3.56
CA ALA A 30 10.03 18.64 3.19
C ALA A 30 8.83 18.87 4.12
N LEU A 31 8.43 17.86 4.90
CA LEU A 31 7.28 17.93 5.78
C LEU A 31 7.58 18.73 7.06
N LYS A 32 6.67 19.62 7.43
CA LYS A 32 6.73 20.29 8.75
C LYS A 32 6.12 19.37 9.81
N GLY A 33 6.93 18.88 10.73
CA GLY A 33 6.49 18.04 11.83
C GLY A 33 7.33 16.79 12.02
N PRO A 34 7.07 16.01 13.07
CA PRO A 34 7.82 14.79 13.34
C PRO A 34 7.41 13.67 12.37
N VAL A 35 8.41 12.98 11.82
CA VAL A 35 8.21 11.83 10.93
C VAL A 35 8.95 10.63 11.51
N TYR A 36 8.24 9.51 11.65
CA TYR A 36 8.83 8.22 11.91
C TYR A 36 8.83 7.40 10.63
N MET A 37 10.01 7.08 10.14
CA MET A 37 10.19 6.20 8.98
C MET A 37 10.68 4.83 9.45
N ARG A 38 9.90 3.80 9.16
CA ARG A 38 10.29 2.43 9.45
C ARG A 38 10.96 1.80 8.24
N LEU A 39 12.24 1.52 8.37
CA LEU A 39 13.00 0.75 7.39
C LEU A 39 13.13 -0.70 7.85
N GLY A 40 13.01 -1.64 6.93
CA GLY A 40 13.26 -3.06 7.16
C GLY A 40 14.75 -3.36 7.27
N ARG A 41 15.11 -4.45 7.95
CA ARG A 41 16.50 -4.95 8.02
C ARG A 41 16.83 -5.91 6.87
N LEU A 42 15.82 -6.60 6.37
CA LEU A 42 15.98 -7.60 5.31
C LEU A 42 16.17 -6.89 3.96
N GLY A 43 16.99 -7.48 3.10
CA GLY A 43 17.03 -7.08 1.70
C GLY A 43 15.67 -7.31 1.03
N VAL A 44 15.27 -6.40 0.17
CA VAL A 44 14.03 -6.46 -0.59
C VAL A 44 14.35 -6.32 -2.08
N GLU A 45 13.55 -6.97 -2.91
CA GLU A 45 13.56 -6.72 -4.35
C GLU A 45 12.82 -5.41 -4.66
N ASP A 46 13.16 -4.77 -5.76
CA ASP A 46 12.50 -3.55 -6.18
C ASP A 46 11.05 -3.88 -6.61
N VAL A 47 10.12 -3.15 -6.02
CA VAL A 47 8.70 -3.19 -6.38
C VAL A 47 8.42 -2.18 -7.47
N TYR A 48 9.12 -1.05 -7.43
CA TYR A 48 8.98 0.09 -8.34
C TYR A 48 10.28 0.43 -9.04
N THR A 49 10.17 0.99 -10.24
CA THR A 49 11.21 1.85 -10.80
C THR A 49 11.11 3.26 -10.18
N GLU A 50 12.16 4.09 -10.34
CA GLU A 50 12.12 5.47 -9.82
C GLU A 50 11.01 6.32 -10.47
N GLU A 51 10.69 6.05 -11.74
CA GLU A 51 9.65 6.75 -12.49
C GLU A 51 8.24 6.31 -12.07
N GLU A 52 8.04 5.03 -11.80
CA GLU A 52 6.73 4.47 -11.47
C GLU A 52 6.29 4.74 -10.03
N CYS A 53 7.22 5.01 -9.13
CA CYS A 53 6.93 5.25 -7.74
C CYS A 53 6.33 6.65 -7.51
N ASN A 54 5.01 6.77 -7.51
CA ASN A 54 4.30 8.02 -7.18
C ASN A 54 4.10 8.16 -5.67
N PHE A 55 5.20 8.36 -4.94
CA PHE A 55 5.17 8.49 -3.49
C PHE A 55 4.65 9.86 -3.05
N GLU A 56 3.55 9.86 -2.30
CA GLU A 56 2.99 11.05 -1.65
C GLU A 56 2.56 10.68 -0.23
N ILE A 57 3.00 11.45 0.78
CA ILE A 57 2.61 11.18 2.18
C ILE A 57 1.10 11.28 2.33
N GLY A 58 0.48 10.24 2.90
CA GLY A 58 -0.96 10.17 3.11
C GLY A 58 -1.73 9.54 1.94
N LYS A 59 -1.06 9.14 0.87
CA LYS A 59 -1.67 8.42 -0.25
C LYS A 59 -1.15 6.99 -0.35
N GLY A 60 -2.02 6.05 -0.76
CA GLY A 60 -1.65 4.70 -1.12
C GLY A 60 -1.36 4.58 -2.62
N ILE A 61 -0.56 3.60 -3.02
CA ILE A 61 -0.25 3.33 -4.42
C ILE A 61 -0.92 2.02 -4.83
N VAL A 62 -1.74 2.04 -5.89
CA VAL A 62 -2.28 0.82 -6.49
C VAL A 62 -1.22 0.21 -7.38
N ILE A 63 -0.71 -0.97 -7.01
CA ILE A 63 0.33 -1.69 -7.78
C ILE A 63 -0.31 -2.46 -8.94
N ASN A 64 -1.42 -3.12 -8.69
CA ASN A 64 -2.24 -3.76 -9.73
C ASN A 64 -3.71 -3.70 -9.35
N GLU A 65 -4.57 -3.65 -10.36
CA GLU A 65 -6.01 -3.64 -10.20
C GLU A 65 -6.60 -5.02 -10.54
N GLY A 66 -7.53 -5.44 -9.72
CA GLY A 66 -8.32 -6.66 -9.87
C GLY A 66 -9.73 -6.46 -9.32
N LYS A 67 -10.57 -7.49 -9.41
CA LYS A 67 -11.99 -7.37 -9.04
C LYS A 67 -12.45 -8.33 -7.94
N ASP A 68 -11.64 -9.33 -7.59
CA ASP A 68 -12.09 -10.43 -6.74
C ASP A 68 -11.73 -10.24 -5.26
N VAL A 69 -10.58 -9.63 -4.98
CA VAL A 69 -10.08 -9.37 -3.61
C VAL A 69 -9.17 -8.15 -3.60
N VAL A 70 -9.14 -7.43 -2.48
CA VAL A 70 -8.18 -6.34 -2.25
C VAL A 70 -7.19 -6.76 -1.18
N ILE A 71 -5.92 -6.62 -1.49
CA ILE A 71 -4.79 -6.85 -0.57
C ILE A 71 -4.15 -5.50 -0.31
N ILE A 72 -4.12 -5.09 0.95
CA ILE A 72 -3.45 -3.87 1.40
C ILE A 72 -2.22 -4.29 2.19
N ALA A 73 -1.04 -3.89 1.73
CA ALA A 73 0.23 -4.24 2.34
C ALA A 73 1.06 -3.00 2.63
N THR A 74 2.08 -3.12 3.48
CA THR A 74 2.99 -2.02 3.82
C THR A 74 4.40 -2.53 4.05
N GLY A 75 5.41 -1.73 3.65
CA GLY A 75 6.81 -2.05 3.83
C GLY A 75 7.18 -3.41 3.23
N TYR A 76 7.98 -4.22 3.93
CA TYR A 76 8.42 -5.54 3.47
C TYR A 76 7.29 -6.45 2.95
N MET A 77 6.09 -6.34 3.53
CA MET A 77 4.96 -7.19 3.13
C MET A 77 4.41 -6.90 1.74
N VAL A 78 4.73 -5.76 1.14
CA VAL A 78 4.31 -5.44 -0.24
C VAL A 78 4.91 -6.42 -1.25
N GLN A 79 6.18 -6.74 -1.11
CA GLN A 79 6.86 -7.74 -1.94
C GLN A 79 6.22 -9.12 -1.80
N GLN A 80 5.91 -9.53 -0.56
CA GLN A 80 5.25 -10.81 -0.29
C GLN A 80 3.83 -10.85 -0.87
N ALA A 81 3.10 -9.73 -0.73
CA ALA A 81 1.76 -9.60 -1.29
C ALA A 81 1.78 -9.62 -2.83
N LYS A 82 2.81 -9.02 -3.47
CA LYS A 82 2.99 -9.09 -4.93
C LYS A 82 3.16 -10.54 -5.40
N ALA A 83 4.00 -11.33 -4.74
CA ALA A 83 4.16 -12.74 -5.03
C ALA A 83 2.85 -13.54 -4.82
N ALA A 84 2.12 -13.24 -3.74
CA ALA A 84 0.81 -13.87 -3.49
C ALA A 84 -0.22 -13.50 -4.56
N CYS A 85 -0.19 -12.29 -5.11
CA CYS A 85 -1.06 -11.89 -6.21
C CYS A 85 -0.84 -12.74 -7.46
N GLU A 86 0.41 -13.04 -7.82
CA GLU A 86 0.71 -13.89 -8.96
C GLU A 86 0.17 -15.32 -8.75
N MET A 87 0.36 -15.88 -7.56
CA MET A 87 -0.19 -17.21 -7.21
C MET A 87 -1.72 -17.25 -7.26
N LEU A 88 -2.39 -16.13 -6.91
CA LEU A 88 -3.85 -16.01 -6.99
C LEU A 88 -4.32 -15.95 -8.45
N LYS A 89 -3.61 -15.20 -9.30
CA LYS A 89 -3.92 -15.12 -10.75
C LYS A 89 -3.83 -16.49 -11.43
N GLU A 90 -2.87 -17.32 -11.08
CA GLU A 90 -2.77 -18.71 -11.57
C GLU A 90 -4.00 -19.55 -11.22
N LYS A 91 -4.70 -19.19 -10.12
CA LYS A 91 -5.95 -19.85 -9.69
C LYS A 91 -7.21 -19.16 -10.25
N GLY A 92 -7.05 -18.20 -11.15
CA GLY A 92 -8.15 -17.45 -11.75
C GLY A 92 -8.76 -16.36 -10.86
N ILE A 93 -8.08 -16.00 -9.76
CA ILE A 93 -8.49 -14.92 -8.85
C ILE A 93 -7.68 -13.67 -9.19
N ASN A 94 -8.35 -12.56 -9.47
CA ASN A 94 -7.73 -11.29 -9.84
C ASN A 94 -7.70 -10.32 -8.65
N PRO A 95 -6.60 -10.25 -7.87
CA PRO A 95 -6.49 -9.37 -6.73
C PRO A 95 -6.16 -7.93 -7.15
N THR A 96 -6.64 -6.95 -6.37
CA THR A 96 -6.06 -5.61 -6.31
C THR A 96 -5.00 -5.60 -5.23
N LEU A 97 -3.83 -5.02 -5.52
CA LEU A 97 -2.76 -4.83 -4.53
C LEU A 97 -2.51 -3.34 -4.31
N ILE A 98 -2.57 -2.92 -3.06
CA ILE A 98 -2.32 -1.53 -2.63
C ILE A 98 -1.13 -1.51 -1.69
N ASP A 99 -0.11 -0.72 -2.03
CA ASP A 99 0.95 -0.34 -1.10
C ASP A 99 0.49 0.84 -0.23
N MET A 100 0.23 0.55 1.05
CA MET A 100 -0.11 1.55 2.04
C MET A 100 1.17 1.99 2.77
N HIS A 101 2.06 2.68 2.07
CA HIS A 101 3.34 3.13 2.61
C HIS A 101 3.21 4.19 3.71
N THR A 102 2.10 4.95 3.76
CA THR A 102 1.81 5.89 4.83
C THR A 102 0.79 5.28 5.79
N ILE A 103 1.23 5.04 7.03
CA ILE A 103 0.42 4.43 8.10
C ILE A 103 -0.38 5.50 8.85
N LYS A 104 0.17 6.71 8.93
CA LYS A 104 -0.46 7.88 9.56
C LYS A 104 0.05 9.16 8.90
N PRO A 105 -0.84 9.99 8.32
CA PRO A 105 -2.25 9.70 8.08
C PRO A 105 -2.43 8.54 7.11
N ILE A 106 -3.46 7.73 7.30
CA ILE A 106 -3.79 6.65 6.36
C ILE A 106 -4.64 7.21 5.22
N ASP A 107 -4.51 6.65 4.03
CA ASP A 107 -5.37 7.00 2.88
C ASP A 107 -6.74 6.33 3.02
N GLU A 108 -7.66 7.03 3.69
CA GLU A 108 -9.03 6.55 3.86
C GLU A 108 -9.79 6.50 2.54
N GLU A 109 -9.50 7.42 1.61
CA GLU A 109 -10.19 7.49 0.31
C GLU A 109 -9.96 6.24 -0.53
N ILE A 110 -8.70 5.79 -0.62
CA ILE A 110 -8.37 4.59 -1.39
C ILE A 110 -8.98 3.33 -0.75
N ILE A 111 -9.01 3.26 0.60
CA ILE A 111 -9.62 2.14 1.32
C ILE A 111 -11.12 2.08 1.03
N ILE A 112 -11.83 3.20 1.18
CA ILE A 112 -13.27 3.29 0.94
C ILE A 112 -13.59 2.97 -0.52
N LYS A 113 -12.83 3.53 -1.48
CA LYS A 113 -13.00 3.27 -2.91
C LYS A 113 -13.00 1.77 -3.20
N TRP A 114 -11.99 1.06 -2.71
CA TRP A 114 -11.82 -0.36 -3.04
C TRP A 114 -12.77 -1.28 -2.27
N ILE A 115 -13.18 -0.92 -1.05
CA ILE A 115 -14.24 -1.63 -0.32
C ILE A 115 -15.55 -1.55 -1.09
N ILE A 116 -15.92 -0.36 -1.58
CA ILE A 116 -17.15 -0.16 -2.36
C ILE A 116 -17.07 -0.95 -3.68
N CYS A 117 -15.94 -0.90 -4.40
CA CYS A 117 -15.77 -1.65 -5.64
C CYS A 117 -15.96 -3.16 -5.44
N LEU A 118 -15.39 -3.73 -4.36
CA LEU A 118 -15.59 -5.14 -4.02
C LEU A 118 -17.05 -5.45 -3.68
N ALA A 119 -17.70 -4.64 -2.87
CA ALA A 119 -19.09 -4.84 -2.49
C ALA A 119 -20.00 -4.83 -3.72
N VAL A 120 -19.81 -3.87 -4.63
CA VAL A 120 -20.57 -3.79 -5.88
C VAL A 120 -20.37 -5.05 -6.73
N ASN A 121 -19.12 -5.48 -6.95
CA ASN A 121 -18.83 -6.69 -7.73
C ASN A 121 -19.44 -7.93 -7.07
N PHE A 122 -19.36 -8.06 -5.76
CA PHE A 122 -19.96 -9.18 -5.02
C PHE A 122 -21.49 -9.26 -5.19
N PHE A 123 -22.18 -8.13 -5.28
CA PHE A 123 -23.63 -8.11 -5.49
C PHE A 123 -24.02 -8.30 -6.97
N TYR A 124 -23.19 -7.86 -7.91
CA TYR A 124 -23.49 -8.01 -9.35
C TYR A 124 -23.15 -9.40 -9.90
N ASP A 125 -22.11 -10.06 -9.41
CA ASP A 125 -21.75 -11.43 -9.83
C ASP A 125 -22.68 -12.51 -9.24
N LYS A 126 -23.39 -12.21 -8.17
CA LYS A 126 -24.53 -13.02 -7.71
C LYS A 126 -25.79 -12.59 -8.48
N LYS A 127 -25.82 -12.80 -9.80
CA LYS A 127 -27.10 -13.03 -10.45
C LYS A 127 -27.69 -14.29 -9.83
N VAL A 128 -28.58 -14.05 -8.88
CA VAL A 128 -29.48 -15.06 -8.33
C VAL A 128 -30.20 -15.68 -9.52
N VAL A 129 -29.91 -16.93 -9.80
CA VAL A 129 -30.73 -17.81 -10.64
C VAL A 129 -32.00 -18.10 -9.88
#